data_990fa934412484fe91ba5dc2c828b1ec
#
_entry.id   990fa934412484fe91ba5dc2c828b1ec
#
_cell.length_a   1.000
_cell.length_b   1.000
_cell.length_c   1.000
_cell.angle_alpha   90.00
_cell.angle_beta   90.00
_cell.angle_gamma   90.00
#
_symmetry.space_group_name_H-M   'P 1'
#
loop_
_entity.id
_entity.type
_entity.pdbx_description
1 polymer ?
#
loop_
_entity_poly.entity_id
_entity_poly.type
_entity_poly.pdbx_seq_one_letter_code
_entity_poly.pdbx_strand_id
1 'polypeptide(L)'
;MVGVAMANPNGENAGNSCAFSPICWDENGICVDNTLLMADDMSEGLFYADFDMDAIRKYRESEMLGNTYRKVKAYEPLLSGKITYPFLRENQSSID
;
A
#
# COMPACT_ATOMS: atom_id res chain seq x y z
N MET A 1 5.27 -3.25 -4.72
CA MET A 1 4.57 -2.38 -5.70
C MET A 1 3.31 -3.08 -6.14
N VAL A 2 2.19 -2.50 -5.78
CA VAL A 2 0.85 -3.02 -6.05
C VAL A 2 -0.06 -1.87 -6.45
N GLY A 3 -1.10 -2.16 -7.24
CA GLY A 3 -2.18 -1.22 -7.44
C GLY A 3 -3.01 -1.08 -6.17
N VAL A 4 -3.60 0.08 -5.98
CA VAL A 4 -4.46 0.38 -4.83
C VAL A 4 -5.80 0.90 -5.33
N ALA A 5 -6.88 0.37 -4.79
CA ALA A 5 -8.22 0.89 -4.99
C ALA A 5 -8.88 1.13 -3.64
N MET A 6 -9.50 2.28 -3.49
CA MET A 6 -10.24 2.66 -2.29
C MET A 6 -11.68 2.95 -2.67
N ALA A 7 -12.61 2.33 -1.99
CA ALA A 7 -14.04 2.63 -2.08
C ALA A 7 -14.48 3.34 -0.79
N ASN A 8 -15.16 4.46 -0.96
CA ASN A 8 -15.68 5.25 0.14
C ASN A 8 -17.13 5.64 -0.15
N PRO A 9 -18.05 5.59 0.82
CA PRO A 9 -19.41 6.07 0.64
C PRO A 9 -19.43 7.51 0.15
N ASN A 10 -20.33 7.81 -0.78
CA ASN A 10 -20.53 9.20 -1.22
C ASN A 10 -21.18 10.05 -0.13
N GLY A 11 -21.03 11.36 -0.23
CA GLY A 11 -21.66 12.32 0.68
C GLY A 11 -20.74 13.47 1.04
N GLU A 12 -21.29 14.45 1.74
CA GLU A 12 -20.53 15.59 2.26
C GLU A 12 -19.41 15.11 3.20
N ASN A 13 -18.20 15.55 2.95
CA ASN A 13 -16.98 15.12 3.65
C ASN A 13 -16.63 13.62 3.51
N ALA A 14 -17.16 12.97 2.51
CA ALA A 14 -16.90 11.57 2.17
C ALA A 14 -16.61 11.45 0.66
N GLY A 15 -16.89 10.30 0.05
CA GLY A 15 -16.71 10.13 -1.39
C GLY A 15 -15.24 10.01 -1.80
N ASN A 16 -14.93 10.47 -3.01
CA ASN A 16 -13.60 10.46 -3.60
C ASN A 16 -12.99 9.06 -3.69
N SER A 17 -13.81 8.04 -3.98
CA SER A 17 -13.30 6.71 -4.30
C SER A 17 -12.27 6.80 -5.41
N CYS A 18 -11.17 6.08 -5.29
CA CYS A 18 -10.03 6.27 -6.18
C CYS A 18 -9.28 4.97 -6.45
N ALA A 19 -8.49 4.98 -7.51
CA ALA A 19 -7.58 3.89 -7.82
C ALA A 19 -6.28 4.44 -8.41
N PHE A 20 -5.16 3.84 -8.00
CA PHE A 20 -3.83 4.24 -8.41
C PHE A 20 -3.01 3.03 -8.85
N SER A 21 -2.28 3.19 -9.94
CA SER A 21 -1.25 2.26 -10.37
C SER A 21 0.03 2.46 -9.52
N PRO A 22 0.84 1.43 -9.32
CA PRO A 22 2.16 1.60 -8.71
C PRO A 22 3.19 2.23 -9.65
N ILE A 23 2.87 2.36 -10.95
CA ILE A 23 3.78 2.86 -11.97
C ILE A 23 3.85 4.38 -11.89
N CYS A 24 4.97 4.91 -11.40
CA CYS A 24 5.20 6.35 -11.23
C CYS A 24 6.19 6.93 -12.23
N TRP A 25 6.95 6.10 -12.93
CA TRP A 25 7.99 6.50 -13.88
C TRP A 25 7.82 5.74 -15.19
N ASP A 26 8.03 6.44 -16.29
CA ASP A 26 8.10 5.80 -17.60
C ASP A 26 9.50 5.20 -17.87
N GLU A 27 9.69 4.62 -19.05
CA GLU A 27 10.94 3.99 -19.47
C GLU A 27 12.12 5.01 -19.58
N ASN A 28 11.82 6.29 -19.68
CA ASN A 28 12.79 7.37 -19.74
C ASN A 28 13.08 8.00 -18.36
N GLY A 29 12.49 7.47 -17.29
CA GLY A 29 12.61 8.00 -15.94
C GLY A 29 11.83 9.30 -15.72
N ILE A 30 10.83 9.56 -16.54
CA ILE A 30 9.94 10.71 -16.39
C ILE A 30 8.72 10.30 -15.55
N CYS A 31 8.39 11.13 -14.56
CA CYS A 31 7.22 10.90 -13.71
C CYS A 31 5.94 10.94 -14.53
N VAL A 32 5.08 9.94 -14.33
CA VAL A 32 3.77 9.83 -14.95
C VAL A 32 2.67 9.90 -13.92
N ASP A 33 1.49 10.39 -14.34
CA ASP A 33 0.30 10.34 -13.50
C ASP A 33 -0.15 8.88 -13.36
N ASN A 34 -0.16 8.39 -12.14
CA ASN A 34 -0.56 7.03 -11.80
C ASN A 34 -2.02 6.90 -11.36
N THR A 35 -2.80 7.96 -11.48
CA THR A 35 -4.23 7.95 -11.18
C THR A 35 -5.00 7.21 -12.27
N LEU A 36 -5.66 6.12 -11.90
CA LEU A 36 -6.52 5.33 -12.80
C LEU A 36 -7.98 5.75 -12.69
N LEU A 37 -8.39 6.17 -11.52
CA LEU A 37 -9.75 6.61 -11.22
C LEU A 37 -9.73 7.61 -10.09
N MET A 38 -10.54 8.65 -10.24
CA MET A 38 -10.91 9.56 -9.16
C MET A 38 -12.40 9.88 -9.31
N ALA A 39 -13.22 9.34 -8.42
CA ALA A 39 -14.63 9.67 -8.34
C ALA A 39 -14.83 10.98 -7.58
N ASP A 40 -15.96 11.65 -7.82
CA ASP A 40 -16.36 12.80 -7.02
C ASP A 40 -16.94 12.39 -5.65
N ASP A 41 -17.26 13.36 -4.83
CA ASP A 41 -17.75 13.15 -3.48
C ASP A 41 -19.25 12.82 -3.40
N MET A 42 -20.04 13.18 -4.41
CA MET A 42 -21.50 13.14 -4.36
C MET A 42 -22.14 12.08 -5.26
N SER A 43 -21.43 11.60 -6.29
CA SER A 43 -21.99 10.65 -7.25
C SER A 43 -22.09 9.24 -6.68
N GLU A 44 -23.26 8.63 -6.86
CA GLU A 44 -23.46 7.19 -6.67
C GLU A 44 -23.26 6.44 -7.98
N GLY A 45 -22.79 5.21 -7.89
CA GLY A 45 -22.74 4.31 -9.05
C GLY A 45 -21.56 3.35 -9.02
N LEU A 46 -21.37 2.71 -10.17
CA LEU A 46 -20.23 1.87 -10.43
C LEU A 46 -19.17 2.68 -11.17
N PHE A 47 -17.95 2.61 -10.64
CA PHE A 47 -16.78 3.19 -11.25
C PHE A 47 -15.79 2.08 -11.56
N TYR A 48 -15.10 2.17 -12.69
CA TYR A 48 -14.20 1.13 -13.18
C TYR A 48 -12.77 1.66 -13.23
N ALA A 49 -11.84 0.85 -12.78
CA ALA A 49 -10.41 1.12 -12.93
C ALA A 49 -9.73 -0.11 -13.52
N ASP A 50 -8.98 0.10 -14.60
CA ASP A 50 -8.24 -0.96 -15.27
C ASP A 50 -6.78 -0.97 -14.78
N PHE A 51 -6.35 -2.10 -14.24
CA PHE A 51 -4.97 -2.33 -13.85
C PHE A 51 -4.27 -3.20 -14.91
N ASP A 52 -3.34 -2.63 -15.65
CA ASP A 52 -2.48 -3.40 -16.54
C ASP A 52 -1.49 -4.23 -15.74
N MET A 53 -1.86 -5.48 -15.51
CA MET A 53 -1.07 -6.38 -14.67
C MET A 53 0.29 -6.73 -15.28
N ASP A 54 0.39 -6.76 -16.60
CA ASP A 54 1.66 -7.06 -17.28
C ASP A 54 2.62 -5.88 -17.19
N ALA A 55 2.11 -4.65 -17.35
CA ALA A 55 2.88 -3.45 -17.12
C ALA A 55 3.36 -3.34 -15.66
N ILE A 56 2.50 -3.66 -14.70
CA ILE A 56 2.85 -3.66 -13.27
C ILE A 56 3.93 -4.70 -12.96
N ARG A 57 3.85 -5.90 -13.53
CA ARG A 57 4.88 -6.95 -13.35
C ARG A 57 6.22 -6.50 -13.92
N LYS A 58 6.21 -5.97 -15.15
CA LYS A 58 7.42 -5.43 -15.80
C LYS A 58 8.04 -4.30 -14.97
N TYR A 59 7.23 -3.37 -14.49
CA TYR A 59 7.69 -2.28 -13.63
C TYR A 59 8.31 -2.78 -12.32
N ARG A 60 7.71 -3.77 -11.70
CA ARG A 60 8.23 -4.41 -10.48
C ARG A 60 9.59 -5.06 -10.70
N GLU A 61 9.83 -5.66 -11.86
CA GLU A 61 11.10 -6.26 -12.23
C GLU A 61 12.20 -5.23 -12.47
N SER A 62 11.83 -4.05 -12.97
CA SER A 62 12.78 -2.96 -13.27
C SER A 62 13.17 -2.14 -12.03
N GLU A 63 12.35 -2.16 -10.99
CA GLU A 63 12.57 -1.38 -9.78
C GLU A 63 13.35 -2.18 -8.72
N MET A 64 14.31 -1.51 -8.08
CA MET A 64 15.16 -2.11 -7.04
C MET A 64 14.48 -2.14 -5.65
N LEU A 65 13.15 -2.20 -5.60
CA LEU A 65 12.36 -2.20 -4.38
C LEU A 65 12.06 -3.64 -3.90
N GLY A 66 11.38 -3.76 -2.81
CA GLY A 66 11.00 -5.05 -2.23
C GLY A 66 12.07 -5.62 -1.30
N ASN A 67 12.47 -6.86 -1.54
CA ASN A 67 13.41 -7.55 -0.64
C ASN A 67 14.84 -6.98 -0.62
N THR A 68 15.22 -6.19 -1.63
CA THR A 68 16.56 -5.61 -1.75
C THR A 68 16.96 -4.82 -0.50
N TYR A 69 16.04 -4.11 0.10
CA TYR A 69 16.28 -3.27 1.28
C TYR A 69 15.86 -3.90 2.61
N ARG A 70 15.42 -5.16 2.58
CA ARG A 70 15.06 -5.87 3.81
C ARG A 70 16.30 -6.12 4.68
N LYS A 71 16.22 -5.68 5.91
CA LYS A 71 17.25 -5.91 6.94
C LYS A 71 16.82 -7.05 7.85
N VAL A 72 16.80 -8.27 7.35
CA VAL A 72 16.25 -9.45 8.01
C VAL A 72 16.80 -9.62 9.43
N LYS A 73 18.09 -9.40 9.63
CA LYS A 73 18.74 -9.48 10.96
C LYS A 73 18.19 -8.45 11.95
N ALA A 74 17.71 -7.31 11.46
CA ALA A 74 17.13 -6.28 12.33
C ALA A 74 15.68 -6.58 12.72
N TYR A 75 15.05 -7.58 12.12
CA TYR A 75 13.65 -7.95 12.39
C TYR A 75 13.49 -8.98 13.51
N GLU A 76 14.58 -9.53 14.02
CA GLU A 76 14.56 -10.50 15.12
C GLU A 76 13.70 -10.05 16.31
N PRO A 77 13.77 -8.79 16.80
CA PRO A 77 12.93 -8.34 17.90
C PRO A 77 11.42 -8.40 17.60
N LEU A 78 11.01 -8.33 16.30
CA LEU A 78 9.60 -8.43 15.91
C LEU A 78 9.07 -9.87 16.02
N LEU A 79 9.96 -10.86 15.99
CA LEU A 79 9.63 -12.28 16.12
C LEU A 79 9.76 -12.76 17.55
N SER A 80 10.36 -11.97 18.43
CA SER A 80 10.50 -12.28 19.83
C SER A 80 9.19 -12.08 20.57
N GLY A 81 8.76 -13.08 21.34
CA GLY A 81 7.62 -12.95 22.26
C GLY A 81 7.95 -12.16 23.54
N LYS A 82 9.19 -11.70 23.68
CA LYS A 82 9.65 -10.99 24.88
C LYS A 82 9.09 -9.57 24.91
N ILE A 83 8.29 -9.30 25.93
CA ILE A 83 7.74 -7.97 26.19
C ILE A 83 8.45 -7.38 27.42
N THR A 84 8.96 -6.17 27.31
CA THR A 84 9.70 -5.48 28.36
C THR A 84 8.93 -4.28 28.89
N TYR A 85 9.22 -3.94 30.16
CA TYR A 85 8.71 -2.70 30.74
C TYR A 85 9.06 -1.48 29.83
N PRO A 86 8.16 -0.50 29.63
CA PRO A 86 6.87 -0.30 30.32
C PRO A 86 5.66 -0.91 29.59
N PHE A 87 5.85 -1.75 28.58
CA PHE A 87 4.79 -2.26 27.69
C PHE A 87 4.09 -3.52 28.22
N LEU A 88 4.37 -3.93 29.45
CA LEU A 88 3.71 -5.05 30.10
C LEU A 88 2.24 -4.71 30.41
N ARG A 89 1.34 -5.60 30.03
CA ARG A 89 -0.07 -5.54 30.44
C ARG A 89 -0.26 -6.36 31.71
N GLU A 90 -1.22 -5.96 32.56
CA GLU A 90 -1.46 -6.55 33.89
C GLU A 90 -1.61 -8.08 33.89
N ASN A 91 -2.01 -8.70 32.78
CA ASN A 91 -2.23 -10.14 32.66
C ASN A 91 -1.24 -10.83 31.71
N GLN A 92 -0.14 -10.21 31.36
CA GLN A 92 0.90 -10.82 30.55
C GLN A 92 2.07 -11.23 31.44
N SER A 93 2.18 -12.53 31.71
CA SER A 93 3.45 -13.10 32.15
C SER A 93 4.45 -12.97 30.99
N SER A 94 5.67 -12.59 31.31
CA SER A 94 6.78 -12.65 30.34
C SER A 94 6.85 -14.06 29.78
N ILE A 95 6.57 -14.22 28.50
CA ILE A 95 6.84 -15.48 27.81
C ILE A 95 8.34 -15.44 27.49
N ASP A 96 9.06 -16.25 28.22
CA ASP A 96 10.46 -16.52 27.93
C ASP A 96 10.62 -17.30 26.62
#